data_9dc5f0d477ec1d6f53da8b7096d7d1a8
#
_entry.id   9dc5f0d477ec1d6f53da8b7096d7d1a8
#
_cell.length_a   1.000
_cell.length_b   1.000
_cell.length_c   1.000
_cell.angle_alpha   90.00
_cell.angle_beta   90.00
_cell.angle_gamma   90.00
#
_symmetry.space_group_name_H-M   'P 1'
#
loop_
_entity.id
_entity.type
_entity.pdbx_description
1 polymer ?
#
loop_
_entity_poly.entity_id
_entity_poly.type
_entity_poly.pdbx_seq_one_letter_code
_entity_poly.pdbx_strand_id
1 'polypeptide(L)'
;MRIEPEVYARIGAAGTPVFARDGRTLFHLRGAGLPQAWALDLDTGAARQLTAHDEKLALLRRSPTDDRLVYGIDRGGDERQQLLLIDPSLIDPAAIDPRVEHASPRALTDDPAVIHDWGAWSPDGARIAFAANARDPAHFDVYVQDVTSGARECVYRGSGPGSGIISVSGFRADGAVLTLLEDRGYGDMSLLLLHLASGWATAFPTVSGTNYQSVRWASDRRTLLALTDQGGSNFLRLCRLDPDSGAVAVVYAADGRDVEAWSMSSDGAMLATIENERGYSVLRVGPADGERPIAAGLPRGVISEPAFSPDGTSLAFTVAAPTVPASIWLWRDGVVRPLVQPELPVDPARFVDLELVAWDSFDGVRISGWLALPAGPAPRDGHPAVIWVHGGPVSQARPNFRPDIQMLLAQGFAVLMPNVRGSSGYGRAYTESDDVGKRLDCVTDLAHGRNWLAAHPAIDAVRIGIMGQSYGGFMVNSAITEHPDLWRAAVCYYGIADFVTLLAGTGPWRRDHRAAEYGDPVRDAELFARISPIHRAERVQVPVLLAHGTRDPRVPYGESEQFAAALAERQKPVTFLSFDYAGHGFIRPADRARVYRAVAEFFTTHLA
;
A
#
# COMPACT_ATOMS: atom_id res chain seq x y z
N MET A 1 -28.49 -18.64 -3.22
CA MET A 1 -27.75 -18.90 -4.46
C MET A 1 -26.32 -18.49 -4.21
N ARG A 2 -25.37 -19.35 -4.52
CA ARG A 2 -23.91 -19.08 -4.37
C ARG A 2 -23.52 -18.04 -5.42
N ILE A 3 -22.74 -17.02 -5.05
CA ILE A 3 -22.28 -16.00 -5.99
C ILE A 3 -20.99 -16.50 -6.64
N GLU A 4 -20.89 -16.36 -7.95
CA GLU A 4 -19.70 -16.73 -8.70
C GLU A 4 -18.49 -15.88 -8.25
N PRO A 5 -17.30 -16.49 -8.05
CA PRO A 5 -16.11 -15.81 -7.55
C PRO A 5 -15.73 -14.57 -8.35
N GLU A 6 -15.94 -14.59 -9.68
CA GLU A 6 -15.59 -13.50 -10.59
C GLU A 6 -16.41 -12.22 -10.39
N VAL A 7 -17.58 -12.34 -9.78
CA VAL A 7 -18.42 -11.18 -9.47
C VAL A 7 -17.70 -10.26 -8.47
N TYR A 8 -16.96 -10.84 -7.50
CA TYR A 8 -16.18 -10.09 -6.53
C TYR A 8 -15.01 -9.34 -7.17
N ALA A 9 -14.46 -9.82 -8.29
CA ALA A 9 -13.41 -9.13 -9.04
C ALA A 9 -13.87 -7.79 -9.64
N ARG A 10 -15.19 -7.56 -9.77
CA ARG A 10 -15.81 -6.35 -10.32
C ARG A 10 -16.17 -5.32 -9.26
N ILE A 11 -16.01 -5.63 -7.98
CA ILE A 11 -16.26 -4.66 -6.92
C ILE A 11 -15.25 -3.51 -7.06
N GLY A 12 -15.78 -2.30 -7.21
CA GLY A 12 -15.00 -1.09 -7.38
C GLY A 12 -14.52 -0.48 -6.08
N ALA A 13 -13.75 0.60 -6.22
CA ALA A 13 -13.28 1.45 -5.14
C ALA A 13 -13.32 2.91 -5.57
N ALA A 14 -13.42 3.83 -4.60
CA ALA A 14 -13.21 5.26 -4.80
C ALA A 14 -12.26 5.78 -3.72
N GLY A 15 -11.33 6.68 -4.12
CA GLY A 15 -10.32 7.23 -3.22
C GLY A 15 -9.60 8.42 -3.84
N THR A 16 -8.53 8.87 -3.19
CA THR A 16 -7.69 9.98 -3.63
C THR A 16 -8.48 11.29 -3.83
N PRO A 17 -9.19 11.77 -2.80
CA PRO A 17 -9.95 13.01 -2.91
C PRO A 17 -9.03 14.22 -3.03
N VAL A 18 -9.29 15.10 -4.01
CA VAL A 18 -8.56 16.34 -4.25
C VAL A 18 -9.56 17.45 -4.56
N PHE A 19 -9.67 18.44 -3.69
CA PHE A 19 -10.55 19.61 -3.96
C PHE A 19 -10.00 20.45 -5.10
N ALA A 20 -10.88 20.91 -5.99
CA ALA A 20 -10.61 22.01 -6.91
C ALA A 20 -10.43 23.33 -6.14
N ARG A 21 -9.93 24.36 -6.82
CA ARG A 21 -9.71 25.69 -6.20
C ARG A 21 -10.99 26.37 -5.72
N ASP A 22 -12.11 26.10 -6.39
CA ASP A 22 -13.42 26.64 -6.03
C ASP A 22 -14.00 26.03 -4.74
N GLY A 23 -13.41 24.91 -4.25
CA GLY A 23 -13.91 24.16 -3.10
C GLY A 23 -15.25 23.46 -3.34
N ARG A 24 -15.82 23.56 -4.55
CA ARG A 24 -17.12 22.97 -4.95
C ARG A 24 -16.97 21.74 -5.81
N THR A 25 -15.84 21.58 -6.47
CA THR A 25 -15.52 20.40 -7.26
C THR A 25 -14.55 19.52 -6.51
N LEU A 26 -14.79 18.20 -6.49
CA LEU A 26 -13.88 17.20 -5.95
C LEU A 26 -13.40 16.28 -7.07
N PHE A 27 -12.09 16.29 -7.33
CA PHE A 27 -11.44 15.30 -8.18
C PHE A 27 -11.14 14.05 -7.36
N HIS A 28 -11.26 12.87 -7.98
CA HIS A 28 -11.00 11.61 -7.29
C HIS A 28 -10.73 10.47 -8.28
N LEU A 29 -10.18 9.37 -7.78
CA LEU A 29 -10.02 8.13 -8.51
C LEU A 29 -11.19 7.18 -8.20
N ARG A 30 -11.77 6.54 -9.24
CA ARG A 30 -12.86 5.58 -9.09
C ARG A 30 -12.77 4.49 -10.17
N GLY A 31 -13.04 3.24 -9.80
CA GLY A 31 -13.13 2.14 -10.76
C GLY A 31 -13.02 0.76 -10.13
N ALA A 32 -13.33 -0.27 -10.93
CA ALA A 32 -13.21 -1.67 -10.58
C ALA A 32 -11.93 -2.25 -11.18
N GLY A 33 -10.80 -2.13 -10.46
CA GLY A 33 -9.49 -2.64 -10.88
C GLY A 33 -8.62 -1.64 -11.63
N LEU A 34 -9.18 -0.86 -12.55
CA LEU A 34 -8.50 0.19 -13.30
C LEU A 34 -9.12 1.56 -12.95
N PRO A 35 -8.80 2.14 -11.78
CA PRO A 35 -9.36 3.43 -11.38
C PRO A 35 -8.96 4.53 -12.36
N GLN A 36 -9.94 5.38 -12.71
CA GLN A 36 -9.81 6.54 -13.58
C GLN A 36 -10.11 7.82 -12.80
N ALA A 37 -9.69 8.97 -13.31
CA ALA A 37 -9.97 10.26 -12.70
C ALA A 37 -11.41 10.72 -13.02
N TRP A 38 -12.07 11.26 -12.00
CA TRP A 38 -13.43 11.80 -12.05
C TRP A 38 -13.48 13.18 -11.39
N ALA A 39 -14.42 13.99 -11.79
CA ALA A 39 -14.81 15.24 -11.11
C ALA A 39 -16.24 15.11 -10.60
N LEU A 40 -16.47 15.49 -9.35
CA LEU A 40 -17.77 15.53 -8.70
C LEU A 40 -18.08 16.98 -8.30
N ASP A 41 -19.20 17.51 -8.76
CA ASP A 41 -19.75 18.77 -8.28
C ASP A 41 -20.45 18.52 -6.94
N LEU A 42 -20.01 19.20 -5.89
CA LEU A 42 -20.48 18.97 -4.52
C LEU A 42 -21.85 19.60 -4.23
N ASP A 43 -22.27 20.58 -5.02
CA ASP A 43 -23.55 21.27 -4.88
C ASP A 43 -24.67 20.48 -5.59
N THR A 44 -24.40 19.96 -6.77
CA THR A 44 -25.40 19.27 -7.59
C THR A 44 -25.33 17.73 -7.49
N GLY A 45 -24.19 17.19 -7.06
CA GLY A 45 -23.91 15.76 -7.07
C GLY A 45 -23.59 15.19 -8.47
N ALA A 46 -23.47 16.04 -9.49
CA ALA A 46 -23.14 15.61 -10.85
C ALA A 46 -21.67 15.15 -10.90
N ALA A 47 -21.45 13.96 -11.46
CA ALA A 47 -20.12 13.40 -11.63
C ALA A 47 -19.80 13.19 -13.11
N ARG A 48 -18.55 13.52 -13.51
CA ARG A 48 -18.04 13.25 -14.86
C ARG A 48 -16.69 12.57 -14.82
N GLN A 49 -16.45 11.67 -15.75
CA GLN A 49 -15.17 11.01 -15.94
C GLN A 49 -14.20 11.93 -16.70
N LEU A 50 -12.95 12.00 -16.25
CA LEU A 50 -11.90 12.84 -16.86
C LEU A 50 -10.91 12.04 -17.70
N THR A 51 -10.69 10.76 -17.37
CA THR A 51 -9.74 9.89 -18.07
C THR A 51 -10.36 8.53 -18.39
N ALA A 52 -9.87 7.87 -19.45
CA ALA A 52 -10.32 6.53 -19.85
C ALA A 52 -9.15 5.72 -20.43
N HIS A 53 -8.17 5.41 -19.56
CA HIS A 53 -7.04 4.56 -19.92
C HIS A 53 -7.35 3.08 -19.72
N ASP A 54 -6.68 2.22 -20.48
CA ASP A 54 -6.69 0.77 -20.28
C ASP A 54 -5.75 0.32 -19.15
N GLU A 55 -5.19 1.28 -18.41
CA GLU A 55 -4.33 1.10 -17.24
C GLU A 55 -4.90 1.85 -16.04
N LYS A 56 -4.46 1.46 -14.83
CA LYS A 56 -4.85 2.16 -13.61
C LYS A 56 -4.12 3.50 -13.47
N LEU A 57 -4.79 4.50 -12.93
CA LEU A 57 -4.13 5.68 -12.42
C LEU A 57 -3.59 5.42 -11.00
N ALA A 58 -2.35 5.82 -10.75
CA ALA A 58 -1.68 5.57 -9.46
C ALA A 58 -1.77 6.75 -8.48
N LEU A 59 -1.87 7.97 -9.00
CA LEU A 59 -1.95 9.21 -8.20
C LEU A 59 -2.79 10.26 -8.92
N LEU A 60 -3.18 11.29 -8.17
CA LEU A 60 -3.86 12.48 -8.70
C LEU A 60 -3.41 13.69 -7.89
N ARG A 61 -2.82 14.71 -8.54
CA ARG A 61 -2.22 15.88 -7.89
C ARG A 61 -2.58 17.18 -8.60
N ARG A 62 -3.32 18.04 -7.94
CA ARG A 62 -3.73 19.34 -8.48
C ARG A 62 -2.61 20.37 -8.39
N SER A 63 -2.52 21.24 -9.39
CA SER A 63 -1.67 22.44 -9.38
C SER A 63 -2.09 23.39 -8.22
N PRO A 64 -1.15 24.08 -7.56
CA PRO A 64 -1.50 25.03 -6.51
C PRO A 64 -2.18 26.29 -7.04
N THR A 65 -2.00 26.63 -8.32
CA THR A 65 -2.47 27.89 -8.92
C THR A 65 -3.73 27.76 -9.78
N ASP A 66 -4.04 26.52 -10.21
CA ASP A 66 -5.19 26.23 -11.08
C ASP A 66 -5.69 24.80 -10.85
N ASP A 67 -6.62 24.32 -11.67
CA ASP A 67 -7.22 22.99 -11.54
C ASP A 67 -6.59 21.93 -12.47
N ARG A 68 -5.44 22.21 -13.09
CA ARG A 68 -4.68 21.20 -13.82
C ARG A 68 -4.26 20.08 -12.87
N LEU A 69 -4.33 18.85 -13.36
CA LEU A 69 -4.03 17.65 -12.59
C LEU A 69 -2.86 16.90 -13.22
N VAL A 70 -1.87 16.52 -12.39
CA VAL A 70 -0.90 15.48 -12.76
C VAL A 70 -1.40 14.16 -12.19
N TYR A 71 -1.28 13.11 -13.01
CA TYR A 71 -1.52 11.74 -12.59
C TYR A 71 -0.43 10.81 -13.11
N GLY A 72 -0.27 9.68 -12.43
CA GLY A 72 0.69 8.64 -12.78
C GLY A 72 0.01 7.44 -13.43
N ILE A 73 0.65 6.82 -14.41
CA ILE A 73 0.21 5.61 -15.07
C ILE A 73 1.40 4.67 -15.28
N ASP A 74 1.20 3.37 -15.08
CA ASP A 74 2.17 2.32 -15.40
C ASP A 74 1.54 1.26 -16.32
N ARG A 75 2.35 0.39 -16.89
CA ARG A 75 1.89 -0.63 -17.83
C ARG A 75 1.71 -1.98 -17.13
N GLY A 76 0.45 -2.33 -16.87
CA GLY A 76 0.12 -3.63 -16.26
C GLY A 76 0.61 -3.79 -14.83
N GLY A 77 1.04 -2.72 -14.15
CA GLY A 77 1.60 -2.76 -12.82
C GLY A 77 3.11 -3.03 -12.77
N ASP A 78 3.84 -2.68 -13.85
CA ASP A 78 5.31 -2.79 -13.92
C ASP A 78 6.05 -1.71 -13.10
N GLU A 79 5.32 -0.82 -12.45
CA GLU A 79 5.81 0.30 -11.61
C GLU A 79 6.71 1.31 -12.33
N ARG A 80 6.85 1.22 -13.65
CA ARG A 80 7.55 2.22 -14.46
C ARG A 80 6.63 3.39 -14.77
N GLN A 81 6.26 4.10 -13.72
CA GLN A 81 5.29 5.17 -13.77
C GLN A 81 5.72 6.28 -14.70
N GLN A 82 4.78 6.73 -15.55
CA GLN A 82 4.88 7.92 -16.37
C GLN A 82 3.92 8.98 -15.83
N LEU A 83 4.32 10.24 -15.90
CA LEU A 83 3.56 11.39 -15.43
C LEU A 83 2.85 12.06 -16.60
N LEU A 84 1.54 12.27 -16.46
CA LEU A 84 0.70 12.92 -17.43
C LEU A 84 -0.02 14.12 -16.82
N LEU A 85 -0.29 15.12 -17.62
CA LEU A 85 -1.02 16.33 -17.27
C LEU A 85 -2.37 16.37 -17.98
N ILE A 86 -3.43 16.69 -17.27
CA ILE A 86 -4.74 16.97 -17.81
C ILE A 86 -5.26 18.30 -17.29
N ASP A 87 -5.95 19.06 -18.14
CA ASP A 87 -6.69 20.25 -17.75
C ASP A 87 -8.20 19.96 -17.81
N PRO A 88 -8.87 19.82 -16.66
CA PRO A 88 -10.29 19.50 -16.61
C PRO A 88 -11.19 20.57 -17.25
N SER A 89 -10.71 21.83 -17.39
CA SER A 89 -11.48 22.92 -18.02
C SER A 89 -11.61 22.76 -19.53
N LEU A 90 -10.70 22.00 -20.15
CA LEU A 90 -10.69 21.74 -21.60
C LEU A 90 -11.56 20.54 -21.99
N ILE A 91 -12.11 19.81 -21.03
CA ILE A 91 -12.98 18.66 -21.29
C ILE A 91 -14.42 19.15 -21.41
N ASP A 92 -15.06 18.89 -22.57
CA ASP A 92 -16.46 19.23 -22.81
C ASP A 92 -17.36 18.57 -21.73
N PRO A 93 -18.11 19.35 -20.94
CA PRO A 93 -19.05 18.80 -19.97
C PRO A 93 -20.13 17.89 -20.56
N ALA A 94 -20.44 18.05 -21.85
CA ALA A 94 -21.42 17.25 -22.58
C ALA A 94 -20.82 15.99 -23.24
N ALA A 95 -19.51 15.80 -23.19
CA ALA A 95 -18.86 14.60 -23.72
C ALA A 95 -19.26 13.37 -22.89
N ILE A 96 -20.06 12.50 -23.50
CA ILE A 96 -20.56 11.26 -22.87
C ILE A 96 -19.46 10.19 -22.83
N ASP A 97 -18.50 10.24 -23.75
CA ASP A 97 -17.37 9.28 -23.84
C ASP A 97 -16.04 10.02 -23.72
N PRO A 98 -15.31 9.84 -22.61
CA PRO A 98 -13.98 10.45 -22.42
C PRO A 98 -12.91 9.94 -23.39
N ARG A 99 -13.20 8.91 -24.20
CA ARG A 99 -12.34 8.41 -25.29
C ARG A 99 -12.44 9.26 -26.56
N VAL A 100 -13.44 10.10 -26.65
CA VAL A 100 -13.60 11.02 -27.78
C VAL A 100 -12.80 12.30 -27.51
N GLU A 101 -11.83 12.57 -28.35
CA GLU A 101 -10.82 13.61 -28.49
C GLU A 101 -11.14 15.03 -27.97
N HIS A 102 -11.28 15.28 -26.66
CA HIS A 102 -11.48 16.68 -26.24
C HIS A 102 -10.52 17.23 -25.19
N ALA A 103 -9.63 16.46 -24.64
CA ALA A 103 -8.38 16.90 -24.03
C ALA A 103 -7.45 15.69 -23.89
N SER A 104 -6.71 15.39 -24.93
CA SER A 104 -5.66 14.36 -24.85
C SER A 104 -4.71 14.73 -23.72
N PRO A 105 -4.50 13.85 -22.73
CA PRO A 105 -3.55 14.11 -21.66
C PRO A 105 -2.17 14.37 -22.27
N ARG A 106 -1.48 15.37 -21.78
CA ARG A 106 -0.14 15.66 -22.23
C ARG A 106 0.87 14.86 -21.38
N ALA A 107 1.71 14.06 -22.02
CA ALA A 107 2.82 13.39 -21.35
C ALA A 107 3.82 14.44 -20.83
N LEU A 108 4.13 14.38 -19.55
CA LEU A 108 5.24 15.11 -18.94
C LEU A 108 6.51 14.26 -18.99
N THR A 109 6.36 12.94 -18.91
CA THR A 109 7.43 11.95 -19.09
C THR A 109 6.94 10.83 -20.00
N ASP A 110 7.84 10.22 -20.79
CA ASP A 110 7.48 9.26 -21.85
C ASP A 110 8.51 8.13 -22.05
N ASP A 111 9.44 7.94 -21.10
CA ASP A 111 10.41 6.84 -21.16
C ASP A 111 9.90 5.61 -20.40
N PRO A 112 9.42 4.56 -21.10
CA PRO A 112 8.84 3.38 -20.46
C PRO A 112 9.87 2.48 -19.76
N ALA A 113 11.18 2.77 -19.88
CA ALA A 113 12.24 2.05 -19.16
C ALA A 113 12.52 2.69 -17.81
N VAL A 114 12.06 3.91 -17.58
CA VAL A 114 12.37 4.75 -16.41
C VAL A 114 11.18 4.82 -15.46
N ILE A 115 11.47 4.77 -14.17
CA ILE A 115 10.53 5.09 -13.09
C ILE A 115 10.56 6.59 -12.86
N HIS A 116 9.40 7.25 -12.94
CA HIS A 116 9.25 8.65 -12.57
C HIS A 116 8.38 8.74 -11.32
N ASP A 117 9.03 8.90 -10.18
CA ASP A 117 8.36 9.02 -8.88
C ASP A 117 7.94 10.48 -8.64
N TRP A 118 6.65 10.70 -8.51
CA TRP A 118 6.08 12.03 -8.31
C TRP A 118 6.57 12.66 -7.01
N GLY A 119 6.95 13.92 -7.08
CA GLY A 119 7.25 14.74 -5.90
C GLY A 119 6.24 15.86 -5.68
N ALA A 120 6.43 16.99 -6.32
CA ALA A 120 5.62 18.18 -6.03
C ALA A 120 5.48 19.13 -7.23
N TRP A 121 4.40 19.93 -7.18
CA TRP A 121 4.31 21.16 -7.93
C TRP A 121 5.14 22.26 -7.27
N SER A 122 5.75 23.14 -8.08
CA SER A 122 6.28 24.42 -7.57
C SER A 122 5.13 25.33 -7.12
N PRO A 123 5.35 26.23 -6.16
CA PRO A 123 4.29 27.09 -5.62
C PRO A 123 3.59 27.99 -6.65
N ASP A 124 4.28 28.35 -7.73
CA ASP A 124 3.76 29.13 -8.86
C ASP A 124 3.01 28.28 -9.91
N GLY A 125 2.98 26.95 -9.75
CA GLY A 125 2.34 26.03 -10.71
C GLY A 125 3.03 25.94 -12.07
N ALA A 126 4.23 26.53 -12.23
CA ALA A 126 4.96 26.53 -13.50
C ALA A 126 5.85 25.30 -13.68
N ARG A 127 6.30 24.68 -12.58
CA ARG A 127 7.23 23.54 -12.61
C ARG A 127 6.72 22.38 -11.77
N ILE A 128 7.24 21.20 -12.07
CA ILE A 128 7.12 20.01 -11.22
C ILE A 128 8.50 19.52 -10.82
N ALA A 129 8.60 18.88 -9.65
CA ALA A 129 9.78 18.13 -9.24
C ALA A 129 9.40 16.65 -9.06
N PHE A 130 10.28 15.77 -9.50
CA PHE A 130 10.11 14.32 -9.39
C PHE A 130 11.48 13.64 -9.28
N ALA A 131 11.48 12.41 -8.76
CA ALA A 131 12.67 11.57 -8.79
C ALA A 131 12.58 10.58 -9.96
N ALA A 132 13.73 10.26 -10.59
CA ALA A 132 13.76 9.29 -11.67
C ALA A 132 15.10 8.56 -11.76
N ASN A 133 15.06 7.27 -12.16
CA ASN A 133 16.25 6.45 -12.34
C ASN A 133 16.73 6.40 -13.80
N ALA A 134 16.59 7.53 -14.51
CA ALA A 134 16.88 7.64 -15.95
C ALA A 134 18.38 7.51 -16.27
N ARG A 135 19.27 8.02 -15.41
CA ARG A 135 20.73 7.97 -15.63
C ARG A 135 21.31 6.59 -15.28
N ASP A 136 20.81 6.00 -14.22
CA ASP A 136 21.29 4.73 -13.68
C ASP A 136 20.09 3.99 -13.06
N PRO A 137 19.77 2.78 -13.54
CA PRO A 137 18.64 2.01 -13.00
C PRO A 137 18.70 1.73 -11.50
N ALA A 138 19.87 1.83 -10.86
CA ALA A 138 20.05 1.62 -9.43
C ALA A 138 19.84 2.87 -8.58
N HIS A 139 19.87 4.07 -9.17
CA HIS A 139 19.89 5.33 -8.45
C HIS A 139 18.85 6.32 -8.97
N PHE A 140 18.13 6.93 -8.05
CA PHE A 140 17.20 8.00 -8.38
C PHE A 140 17.89 9.34 -8.32
N ASP A 141 17.75 10.13 -9.38
CA ASP A 141 18.12 11.54 -9.43
C ASP A 141 16.86 12.41 -9.33
N VAL A 142 17.00 13.65 -8.84
CA VAL A 142 15.89 14.59 -8.75
C VAL A 142 15.93 15.55 -9.94
N TYR A 143 14.77 15.69 -10.57
CA TYR A 143 14.57 16.58 -11.71
C TYR A 143 13.54 17.66 -11.39
N VAL A 144 13.79 18.87 -11.92
CA VAL A 144 12.80 19.95 -11.99
C VAL A 144 12.48 20.19 -13.46
N GLN A 145 11.20 20.17 -13.81
CA GLN A 145 10.71 20.30 -15.17
C GLN A 145 9.72 21.45 -15.29
N ASP A 146 9.94 22.34 -16.27
CA ASP A 146 8.95 23.34 -16.68
C ASP A 146 7.76 22.65 -17.35
N VAL A 147 6.57 22.91 -16.83
CA VAL A 147 5.34 22.21 -17.28
C VAL A 147 4.94 22.67 -18.67
N THR A 148 5.26 23.88 -19.11
CA THR A 148 4.85 24.42 -20.41
C THR A 148 5.79 23.98 -21.54
N SER A 149 7.07 24.21 -21.37
CA SER A 149 8.10 23.90 -22.37
C SER A 149 8.56 22.44 -22.34
N GLY A 150 8.38 21.74 -21.20
CA GLY A 150 8.95 20.41 -20.96
C GLY A 150 10.45 20.41 -20.68
N ALA A 151 11.09 21.61 -20.62
CA ALA A 151 12.49 21.72 -20.28
C ALA A 151 12.77 21.16 -18.88
N ARG A 152 13.77 20.28 -18.77
CA ARG A 152 14.06 19.49 -17.59
C ARG A 152 15.52 19.67 -17.16
N GLU A 153 15.74 19.85 -15.87
CA GLU A 153 17.05 19.95 -15.25
C GLU A 153 17.21 18.89 -14.15
N CYS A 154 18.36 18.20 -14.12
CA CYS A 154 18.74 17.35 -12.99
C CYS A 154 19.37 18.24 -11.91
N VAL A 155 18.64 18.43 -10.80
CA VAL A 155 19.03 19.33 -9.70
C VAL A 155 19.72 18.61 -8.54
N TYR A 156 19.59 17.28 -8.45
CA TYR A 156 20.29 16.47 -7.45
C TYR A 156 20.56 15.08 -8.02
N ARG A 157 21.74 14.54 -7.75
CA ARG A 157 22.13 13.19 -8.18
C ARG A 157 22.28 12.27 -6.98
N GLY A 158 21.50 11.20 -6.97
CA GLY A 158 21.73 10.07 -6.10
C GLY A 158 23.00 9.32 -6.53
N SER A 159 23.93 9.06 -5.63
CA SER A 159 25.20 8.45 -6.01
C SER A 159 25.84 7.64 -4.88
N GLY A 160 26.45 6.51 -5.26
CA GLY A 160 27.30 5.68 -4.43
C GLY A 160 26.61 4.49 -3.77
N PRO A 161 27.39 3.47 -3.38
CA PRO A 161 26.88 2.34 -2.62
C PRO A 161 26.26 2.79 -1.31
N GLY A 162 25.04 2.31 -1.03
CA GLY A 162 24.29 2.69 0.17
C GLY A 162 23.58 4.04 0.09
N SER A 163 23.58 4.74 -1.08
CA SER A 163 22.62 5.81 -1.33
C SER A 163 21.23 5.20 -1.41
N GLY A 164 20.33 5.65 -0.54
CA GLY A 164 18.96 5.19 -0.50
C GLY A 164 18.14 5.57 -1.73
N ILE A 165 16.89 5.14 -1.72
CA ILE A 165 15.90 5.61 -2.69
C ILE A 165 15.57 7.07 -2.36
N ILE A 166 15.80 7.97 -3.33
CA ILE A 166 15.50 9.39 -3.15
C ILE A 166 14.09 9.68 -3.65
N SER A 167 13.32 10.38 -2.83
CA SER A 167 12.01 10.93 -3.18
C SER A 167 11.91 12.42 -2.86
N VAL A 168 11.01 13.12 -3.54
CA VAL A 168 10.77 14.56 -3.35
C VAL A 168 9.52 14.75 -2.50
N SER A 169 9.62 15.43 -1.36
CA SER A 169 8.47 15.71 -0.49
C SER A 169 7.76 17.03 -0.82
N GLY A 170 8.48 18.07 -1.29
CA GLY A 170 7.85 19.34 -1.63
C GLY A 170 8.80 20.50 -1.82
N PHE A 171 8.29 21.57 -2.42
CA PHE A 171 8.96 22.86 -2.47
C PHE A 171 8.66 23.68 -1.21
N ARG A 172 9.65 24.47 -0.74
CA ARG A 172 9.36 25.60 0.14
C ARG A 172 8.53 26.63 -0.61
N ALA A 173 7.75 27.45 0.11
CA ALA A 173 6.78 28.35 -0.49
C ALA A 173 7.39 29.44 -1.41
N ASP A 174 8.68 29.74 -1.30
CA ASP A 174 9.42 30.64 -2.20
C ASP A 174 9.93 29.94 -3.48
N GLY A 175 9.75 28.62 -3.59
CA GLY A 175 10.23 27.82 -4.71
C GLY A 175 11.75 27.63 -4.78
N ALA A 176 12.50 28.07 -3.76
CA ALA A 176 13.96 28.08 -3.75
C ALA A 176 14.59 26.81 -3.15
N VAL A 177 13.82 26.06 -2.35
CA VAL A 177 14.28 24.85 -1.65
C VAL A 177 13.37 23.70 -1.95
N LEU A 178 13.94 22.53 -2.27
CA LEU A 178 13.26 21.24 -2.30
C LEU A 178 13.57 20.44 -1.03
N THR A 179 12.55 19.82 -0.47
CA THR A 179 12.70 18.82 0.58
C THR A 179 12.76 17.44 -0.04
N LEU A 180 13.81 16.69 0.28
CA LEU A 180 14.05 15.34 -0.21
C LEU A 180 14.08 14.36 0.96
N LEU A 181 13.65 13.13 0.73
CA LEU A 181 13.85 12.00 1.62
C LEU A 181 14.78 11.00 0.94
N GLU A 182 15.80 10.56 1.65
CA GLU A 182 16.68 9.47 1.25
C GLU A 182 16.41 8.28 2.16
N ASP A 183 15.83 7.20 1.60
CA ASP A 183 15.47 5.97 2.29
C ASP A 183 16.52 4.89 2.01
N ARG A 184 17.32 4.55 3.02
CA ARG A 184 18.42 3.57 2.94
C ARG A 184 18.01 2.17 3.39
N GLY A 185 16.78 2.01 3.82
CA GLY A 185 16.24 0.76 4.32
C GLY A 185 15.13 1.02 5.33
N TYR A 186 14.43 -0.03 5.75
CA TYR A 186 13.30 0.13 6.64
C TYR A 186 13.69 0.87 7.93
N GLY A 187 13.10 2.07 8.09
CA GLY A 187 13.29 2.90 9.29
C GLY A 187 14.63 3.64 9.37
N ASP A 188 15.44 3.71 8.31
CA ASP A 188 16.65 4.54 8.26
C ASP A 188 16.58 5.55 7.11
N MET A 189 16.06 6.73 7.40
CA MET A 189 15.86 7.80 6.43
C MET A 189 16.63 9.06 6.80
N SER A 190 17.05 9.80 5.76
CA SER A 190 17.57 11.16 5.90
C SER A 190 16.62 12.17 5.28
N LEU A 191 16.49 13.31 5.95
CA LEU A 191 15.75 14.46 5.44
C LEU A 191 16.76 15.50 4.92
N LEU A 192 16.67 15.85 3.63
CA LEU A 192 17.58 16.77 2.98
C LEU A 192 16.84 18.02 2.48
N LEU A 193 17.50 19.17 2.56
CA LEU A 193 17.04 20.46 2.05
C LEU A 193 17.95 20.88 0.91
N LEU A 194 17.49 20.76 -0.33
CA LEU A 194 18.22 21.11 -1.54
C LEU A 194 17.93 22.55 -1.94
N HIS A 195 18.95 23.39 -1.90
CA HIS A 195 18.90 24.78 -2.37
C HIS A 195 19.11 24.84 -3.89
N LEU A 196 18.06 25.13 -4.65
CA LEU A 196 18.08 25.03 -6.12
C LEU A 196 19.07 25.98 -6.79
N ALA A 197 19.27 27.19 -6.26
CA ALA A 197 20.17 28.16 -6.85
C ALA A 197 21.66 27.74 -6.76
N SER A 198 22.05 27.02 -5.72
CA SER A 198 23.44 26.59 -5.50
C SER A 198 23.65 25.09 -5.81
N GLY A 199 22.58 24.29 -5.91
CA GLY A 199 22.66 22.83 -5.99
C GLY A 199 23.14 22.18 -4.69
N TRP A 200 23.24 22.92 -3.59
CA TRP A 200 23.76 22.42 -2.32
C TRP A 200 22.61 21.81 -1.49
N ALA A 201 22.81 20.60 -0.97
CA ALA A 201 21.87 19.94 -0.07
C ALA A 201 22.39 19.95 1.38
N THR A 202 21.55 20.39 2.31
CA THR A 202 21.82 20.36 3.74
C THR A 202 20.99 19.25 4.39
N ALA A 203 21.62 18.36 5.14
CA ALA A 203 20.90 17.33 5.89
C ALA A 203 20.30 17.91 7.17
N PHE A 204 19.04 17.58 7.45
CA PHE A 204 18.45 17.81 8.77
C PHE A 204 19.14 16.90 9.78
N PRO A 205 19.46 17.38 11.01
CA PRO A 205 20.08 16.55 12.04
C PRO A 205 19.20 15.36 12.40
N THR A 206 19.62 14.18 11.98
CA THR A 206 18.88 12.93 12.14
C THR A 206 19.75 11.88 12.80
N VAL A 207 19.20 11.13 13.75
CA VAL A 207 19.82 9.94 14.31
C VAL A 207 19.59 8.78 13.34
N SER A 208 20.62 7.95 13.11
CA SER A 208 20.46 6.71 12.30
C SER A 208 19.31 5.86 12.85
N GLY A 209 18.57 5.24 11.95
CA GLY A 209 17.39 4.49 12.29
C GLY A 209 16.12 5.33 12.51
N THR A 210 16.09 6.58 12.03
CA THR A 210 14.88 7.42 12.08
C THR A 210 14.03 7.25 10.83
N ASN A 211 12.72 7.19 11.02
CA ASN A 211 11.72 7.18 9.95
C ASN A 211 11.08 8.56 9.78
N TYR A 212 10.90 8.99 8.54
CA TYR A 212 10.17 10.20 8.16
C TYR A 212 9.09 9.87 7.13
N GLN A 213 7.87 10.34 7.38
CA GLN A 213 6.74 10.19 6.45
C GLN A 213 5.96 11.50 6.35
N SER A 214 5.31 11.70 5.20
CA SER A 214 4.40 12.83 4.99
C SER A 214 5.00 14.19 5.35
N VAL A 215 6.27 14.43 4.97
CA VAL A 215 6.98 15.68 5.26
C VAL A 215 6.43 16.81 4.41
N ARG A 216 6.04 17.92 5.03
CA ARG A 216 5.52 19.12 4.34
C ARG A 216 5.96 20.39 5.06
N TRP A 217 6.14 21.47 4.29
CA TRP A 217 6.33 22.81 4.87
C TRP A 217 5.07 23.24 5.62
N ALA A 218 5.26 23.78 6.81
CA ALA A 218 4.18 24.32 7.61
C ALA A 218 3.68 25.67 7.03
N SER A 219 2.51 26.14 7.48
CA SER A 219 1.92 27.41 7.06
C SER A 219 2.82 28.63 7.37
N ASP A 220 3.71 28.52 8.37
CA ASP A 220 4.73 29.55 8.69
C ASP A 220 5.82 29.67 7.62
N ARG A 221 5.86 28.77 6.62
CA ARG A 221 6.82 28.70 5.51
C ARG A 221 8.28 28.57 5.93
N ARG A 222 8.52 28.28 7.19
CA ARG A 222 9.85 28.22 7.82
C ARG A 222 10.15 26.84 8.39
N THR A 223 9.18 26.22 9.04
CA THR A 223 9.33 24.91 9.66
C THR A 223 8.70 23.82 8.80
N LEU A 224 9.07 22.56 9.09
CA LEU A 224 8.45 21.38 8.47
C LEU A 224 7.55 20.68 9.47
N LEU A 225 6.52 20.01 8.97
CA LEU A 225 5.72 19.03 9.71
C LEU A 225 5.99 17.65 9.11
N ALA A 226 6.21 16.66 9.95
CA ALA A 226 6.51 15.29 9.54
C ALA A 226 5.96 14.28 10.52
N LEU A 227 5.57 13.13 10.04
CA LEU A 227 5.44 11.94 10.88
C LEU A 227 6.83 11.35 11.07
N THR A 228 7.25 11.17 12.31
CA THR A 228 8.58 10.66 12.62
C THR A 228 8.64 10.02 14.01
N ASP A 229 9.52 9.07 14.17
CA ASP A 229 9.92 8.46 15.45
C ASP A 229 11.24 9.03 15.98
N GLN A 230 11.73 10.13 15.38
CA GLN A 230 12.95 10.81 15.83
C GLN A 230 12.94 11.07 17.35
N GLY A 231 14.08 10.85 18.00
CA GLY A 231 14.20 10.90 19.45
C GLY A 231 13.89 9.58 20.15
N GLY A 232 13.89 8.45 19.43
CA GLY A 232 13.78 7.10 19.97
C GLY A 232 12.35 6.69 20.35
N SER A 233 11.34 7.30 19.73
CA SER A 233 9.95 6.85 19.91
C SER A 233 9.72 5.50 19.25
N ASN A 234 8.98 4.62 19.91
CA ASN A 234 8.54 3.36 19.31
C ASN A 234 7.42 3.56 18.28
N PHE A 235 6.74 4.72 18.29
CA PHE A 235 5.61 5.04 17.43
C PHE A 235 5.84 6.34 16.68
N LEU A 236 5.29 6.44 15.46
CA LEU A 236 5.29 7.66 14.67
C LEU A 236 4.42 8.74 15.32
N ARG A 237 4.94 9.95 15.38
CA ARG A 237 4.29 11.14 15.92
C ARG A 237 4.32 12.26 14.89
N LEU A 238 3.34 13.15 14.90
CA LEU A 238 3.42 14.38 14.13
C LEU A 238 4.33 15.37 14.87
N CYS A 239 5.45 15.71 14.25
CA CYS A 239 6.45 16.62 14.80
C CYS A 239 6.63 17.84 13.91
N ARG A 240 6.97 18.97 14.54
CA ARG A 240 7.48 20.17 13.89
C ARG A 240 9.00 20.13 13.93
N LEU A 241 9.61 20.31 12.78
CA LEU A 241 11.05 20.31 12.58
C LEU A 241 11.50 21.70 12.20
N ASP A 242 12.46 22.28 12.90
CA ASP A 242 13.06 23.56 12.57
C ASP A 242 14.40 23.33 11.83
N PRO A 243 14.47 23.60 10.52
CA PRO A 243 15.67 23.35 9.74
C PRO A 243 16.88 24.20 10.12
N ASP A 244 16.65 25.39 10.70
CA ASP A 244 17.72 26.33 11.06
C ASP A 244 18.42 25.90 12.37
N SER A 245 17.65 25.39 13.34
CA SER A 245 18.18 25.00 14.66
C SER A 245 18.35 23.48 14.82
N GLY A 246 17.72 22.66 13.96
CA GLY A 246 17.64 21.22 14.11
C GLY A 246 16.67 20.78 15.23
N ALA A 247 15.89 21.70 15.79
CA ALA A 247 14.95 21.39 16.87
C ALA A 247 13.76 20.58 16.37
N VAL A 248 13.32 19.64 17.21
CA VAL A 248 12.13 18.79 17.00
C VAL A 248 11.15 18.99 18.13
N ALA A 249 9.92 19.38 17.80
CA ALA A 249 8.84 19.56 18.76
C ALA A 249 7.64 18.68 18.39
N VAL A 250 7.11 17.92 19.34
CA VAL A 250 5.92 17.09 19.13
C VAL A 250 4.69 18.00 19.02
N VAL A 251 3.99 17.92 17.91
CA VAL A 251 2.70 18.59 17.67
C VAL A 251 1.54 17.69 18.11
N TYR A 252 1.65 16.40 17.80
CA TYR A 252 0.66 15.42 18.20
C TYR A 252 1.29 14.02 18.33
N ALA A 253 0.91 13.32 19.40
CA ALA A 253 1.24 11.91 19.61
C ALA A 253 -0.01 11.19 20.11
N ALA A 254 -0.22 9.98 19.61
CA ALA A 254 -1.20 9.05 20.12
C ALA A 254 -0.53 8.09 21.12
N ASP A 255 -1.16 7.85 22.27
CA ASP A 255 -0.58 6.98 23.28
C ASP A 255 -0.54 5.51 22.82
N GLY A 256 0.67 4.94 22.76
CA GLY A 256 0.91 3.55 22.40
C GLY A 256 0.50 3.17 20.97
N ARG A 257 0.45 4.13 20.01
CA ARG A 257 0.06 3.88 18.62
C ARG A 257 0.65 4.89 17.64
N ASP A 258 0.74 4.49 16.37
CA ASP A 258 1.22 5.35 15.29
C ASP A 258 0.18 6.40 14.90
N VAL A 259 0.65 7.61 14.63
CA VAL A 259 -0.06 8.57 13.78
C VAL A 259 0.32 8.25 12.34
N GLU A 260 -0.64 7.81 11.51
CA GLU A 260 -0.37 7.29 10.16
C GLU A 260 -0.55 8.32 9.05
N ALA A 261 -1.41 9.31 9.28
CA ALA A 261 -1.65 10.37 8.32
C ALA A 261 -2.07 11.65 9.03
N TRP A 262 -1.86 12.77 8.36
CA TRP A 262 -2.31 14.08 8.80
C TRP A 262 -2.64 14.98 7.61
N SER A 263 -3.48 15.96 7.84
CA SER A 263 -3.76 17.06 6.92
C SER A 263 -4.00 18.33 7.71
N MET A 264 -3.57 19.46 7.15
CA MET A 264 -3.76 20.80 7.76
C MET A 264 -4.44 21.70 6.74
N SER A 265 -5.36 22.55 7.20
CA SER A 265 -5.96 23.58 6.35
C SER A 265 -4.90 24.56 5.83
N SER A 266 -5.19 25.24 4.73
CA SER A 266 -4.22 26.12 4.06
C SER A 266 -3.77 27.31 4.93
N ASP A 267 -4.61 27.76 5.84
CA ASP A 267 -4.33 28.81 6.83
C ASP A 267 -3.63 28.28 8.09
N GLY A 268 -3.51 26.95 8.23
CA GLY A 268 -2.93 26.31 9.40
C GLY A 268 -3.83 26.25 10.62
N ALA A 269 -5.09 26.66 10.53
CA ALA A 269 -6.02 26.75 11.65
C ALA A 269 -6.60 25.38 12.06
N MET A 270 -6.84 24.50 11.10
CA MET A 270 -7.41 23.17 11.33
C MET A 270 -6.40 22.06 11.07
N LEU A 271 -6.44 21.03 11.90
CA LEU A 271 -5.61 19.83 11.78
C LEU A 271 -6.49 18.58 11.85
N ALA A 272 -6.27 17.67 10.92
CA ALA A 272 -6.79 16.32 10.96
C ALA A 272 -5.63 15.33 11.16
N THR A 273 -5.82 14.36 12.07
CA THR A 273 -4.87 13.26 12.30
C THR A 273 -5.58 11.92 12.25
N ILE A 274 -4.92 10.92 11.70
CA ILE A 274 -5.39 9.54 11.65
C ILE A 274 -4.41 8.68 12.45
N GLU A 275 -4.95 7.97 13.44
CA GLU A 275 -4.20 7.07 14.34
C GLU A 275 -4.48 5.61 13.98
N ASN A 276 -3.51 4.72 14.20
CA ASN A 276 -3.70 3.27 14.10
C ASN A 276 -4.04 2.66 15.46
N GLU A 277 -5.30 2.38 15.68
CA GLU A 277 -5.75 1.68 16.89
C GLU A 277 -5.90 0.18 16.63
N ARG A 278 -4.79 -0.56 16.74
CA ARG A 278 -4.77 -2.03 16.55
C ARG A 278 -5.35 -2.46 15.18
N GLY A 279 -5.05 -1.67 14.13
CA GLY A 279 -5.52 -1.91 12.76
C GLY A 279 -6.74 -1.08 12.36
N TYR A 280 -7.58 -0.62 13.28
CA TYR A 280 -8.60 0.39 12.98
C TYR A 280 -7.99 1.78 12.87
N SER A 281 -8.56 2.64 12.04
CA SER A 281 -8.22 4.06 12.02
C SER A 281 -9.13 4.88 12.92
N VAL A 282 -8.53 5.81 13.65
CA VAL A 282 -9.25 6.85 14.41
C VAL A 282 -8.95 8.20 13.79
N LEU A 283 -9.95 8.85 13.23
CA LEU A 283 -9.85 10.21 12.66
C LEU A 283 -10.18 11.24 13.74
N ARG A 284 -9.27 12.19 13.96
CA ARG A 284 -9.51 13.39 14.79
C ARG A 284 -9.44 14.65 13.94
N VAL A 285 -10.38 15.55 14.12
CA VAL A 285 -10.46 16.81 13.38
C VAL A 285 -10.78 17.95 14.35
N GLY A 286 -10.04 19.05 14.27
CA GLY A 286 -10.26 20.23 15.11
C GLY A 286 -9.17 21.28 14.94
N PRO A 287 -9.15 22.33 15.80
CA PRO A 287 -8.12 23.36 15.78
C PRO A 287 -6.71 22.78 15.90
N ALA A 288 -5.76 23.36 15.18
CA ALA A 288 -4.37 22.87 15.17
C ALA A 288 -3.70 22.96 16.55
N ASP A 289 -4.04 23.96 17.34
CA ASP A 289 -3.55 24.26 18.68
C ASP A 289 -4.53 23.87 19.80
N GLY A 290 -5.65 23.21 19.48
CA GLY A 290 -6.73 22.87 20.40
C GLY A 290 -7.08 21.39 20.47
N GLU A 291 -8.20 21.12 21.12
CA GLU A 291 -8.77 19.78 21.16
C GLU A 291 -9.25 19.32 19.79
N ARG A 292 -8.94 18.07 19.46
CA ARG A 292 -9.41 17.42 18.23
C ARG A 292 -10.29 16.23 18.57
N PRO A 293 -11.62 16.41 18.57
CA PRO A 293 -12.55 15.34 18.85
C PRO A 293 -12.46 14.23 17.77
N ILE A 294 -12.82 13.02 18.15
CA ILE A 294 -12.95 11.90 17.22
C ILE A 294 -14.14 12.18 16.30
N ALA A 295 -13.94 12.04 14.99
CA ALA A 295 -15.03 12.10 14.01
C ALA A 295 -15.95 10.88 14.18
N ALA A 296 -17.14 11.11 14.73
CA ALA A 296 -18.10 10.05 15.00
C ALA A 296 -18.94 9.69 13.75
N GLY A 297 -19.54 8.49 13.76
CA GLY A 297 -20.47 8.05 12.70
C GLY A 297 -19.80 7.40 11.49
N LEU A 298 -18.50 7.12 11.55
CA LEU A 298 -17.77 6.40 10.50
C LEU A 298 -17.88 4.88 10.68
N PRO A 299 -17.92 4.11 9.58
CA PRO A 299 -17.70 2.68 9.64
C PRO A 299 -16.35 2.35 10.31
N ARG A 300 -16.32 1.34 11.17
CA ARG A 300 -15.07 0.89 11.78
C ARG A 300 -14.22 0.18 10.74
N GLY A 301 -13.13 0.80 10.35
CA GLY A 301 -12.25 0.32 9.29
C GLY A 301 -10.98 1.14 9.18
N VAL A 302 -10.48 1.28 7.98
CA VAL A 302 -9.28 2.04 7.63
C VAL A 302 -9.69 3.36 6.98
N ILE A 303 -9.10 4.44 7.47
CA ILE A 303 -9.25 5.80 6.93
C ILE A 303 -7.91 6.25 6.36
N SER A 304 -7.93 6.88 5.19
CA SER A 304 -6.72 7.34 4.52
C SER A 304 -6.97 8.63 3.71
N GLU A 305 -5.91 9.23 3.22
CA GLU A 305 -5.91 10.33 2.25
C GLU A 305 -6.73 11.57 2.71
N PRO A 306 -6.53 12.08 3.93
CA PRO A 306 -7.26 13.25 4.39
C PRO A 306 -6.84 14.51 3.61
N ALA A 307 -7.81 15.26 3.07
CA ALA A 307 -7.61 16.48 2.31
C ALA A 307 -8.62 17.54 2.72
N PHE A 308 -8.14 18.69 3.23
CA PHE A 308 -9.01 19.84 3.49
C PHE A 308 -9.40 20.57 2.21
N SER A 309 -10.62 21.12 2.21
CA SER A 309 -11.04 22.10 1.21
C SER A 309 -10.17 23.36 1.27
N PRO A 310 -10.10 24.15 0.18
CA PRO A 310 -9.27 25.36 0.14
C PRO A 310 -9.61 26.39 1.24
N ASP A 311 -10.87 26.44 1.65
CA ASP A 311 -11.37 27.32 2.72
C ASP A 311 -11.21 26.72 4.14
N GLY A 312 -10.71 25.48 4.25
CA GLY A 312 -10.49 24.77 5.52
C GLY A 312 -11.75 24.28 6.23
N THR A 313 -12.96 24.50 5.66
CA THR A 313 -14.24 24.20 6.33
C THR A 313 -14.68 22.74 6.20
N SER A 314 -14.12 22.01 5.23
CA SER A 314 -14.47 20.62 4.94
C SER A 314 -13.22 19.75 4.83
N LEU A 315 -13.34 18.48 5.19
CA LEU A 315 -12.30 17.47 5.02
C LEU A 315 -12.87 16.29 4.23
N ALA A 316 -12.28 15.97 3.09
CA ALA A 316 -12.54 14.74 2.35
C ALA A 316 -11.49 13.68 2.70
N PHE A 317 -11.90 12.41 2.75
CA PHE A 317 -11.01 11.30 3.07
C PHE A 317 -11.59 9.99 2.53
N THR A 318 -10.75 8.97 2.41
CA THR A 318 -11.16 7.62 2.00
C THR A 318 -11.45 6.75 3.22
N VAL A 319 -12.55 6.00 3.20
CA VAL A 319 -12.91 4.98 4.22
C VAL A 319 -13.09 3.64 3.54
N ALA A 320 -12.46 2.60 4.11
CA ALA A 320 -12.68 1.20 3.75
C ALA A 320 -12.89 0.39 5.04
N ALA A 321 -14.03 -0.29 5.16
CA ALA A 321 -14.31 -1.18 6.29
C ALA A 321 -14.61 -2.59 5.78
N PRO A 322 -14.61 -3.64 6.59
CA PRO A 322 -14.78 -5.01 6.10
C PRO A 322 -16.03 -5.20 5.22
N THR A 323 -17.11 -4.48 5.51
CA THR A 323 -18.38 -4.54 4.76
C THR A 323 -18.60 -3.31 3.85
N VAL A 324 -17.66 -2.37 3.81
CA VAL A 324 -17.77 -1.13 3.03
C VAL A 324 -16.55 -1.00 2.12
N PRO A 325 -16.67 -1.23 0.81
CA PRO A 325 -15.59 -0.96 -0.14
C PRO A 325 -15.10 0.48 -0.06
N ALA A 326 -13.83 0.68 -0.42
CA ALA A 326 -13.21 2.00 -0.35
C ALA A 326 -14.10 3.06 -1.02
N SER A 327 -14.46 4.07 -0.26
CA SER A 327 -15.43 5.12 -0.60
C SER A 327 -14.94 6.46 -0.05
N ILE A 328 -15.33 7.56 -0.69
CA ILE A 328 -14.96 8.91 -0.23
C ILE A 328 -16.04 9.44 0.70
N TRP A 329 -15.60 9.99 1.81
CA TRP A 329 -16.43 10.61 2.84
C TRP A 329 -16.05 12.07 3.02
N LEU A 330 -17.01 12.85 3.51
CA LEU A 330 -16.85 14.27 3.82
C LEU A 330 -17.18 14.50 5.29
N TRP A 331 -16.26 15.17 5.98
CA TRP A 331 -16.51 15.81 7.27
C TRP A 331 -16.73 17.30 7.06
N ARG A 332 -17.77 17.86 7.69
CA ARG A 332 -18.04 19.30 7.77
C ARG A 332 -18.76 19.60 9.07
N ASP A 333 -18.30 20.59 9.83
CA ASP A 333 -18.94 21.05 11.09
C ASP A 333 -19.26 19.92 12.08
N GLY A 334 -18.36 18.95 12.22
CA GLY A 334 -18.52 17.80 13.11
C GLY A 334 -19.38 16.66 12.54
N VAL A 335 -19.98 16.83 11.37
CA VAL A 335 -20.83 15.81 10.72
C VAL A 335 -20.06 15.11 9.62
N VAL A 336 -20.16 13.77 9.58
CA VAL A 336 -19.59 12.94 8.52
C VAL A 336 -20.70 12.35 7.65
N ARG A 337 -20.45 12.28 6.33
CA ARG A 337 -21.36 11.60 5.39
C ARG A 337 -20.59 10.97 4.25
N PRO A 338 -21.10 9.87 3.66
CA PRO A 338 -20.54 9.34 2.42
C PRO A 338 -20.76 10.33 1.28
N LEU A 339 -19.77 10.41 0.38
CA LEU A 339 -19.78 11.32 -0.77
C LEU A 339 -19.73 10.57 -2.09
N VAL A 340 -18.76 9.66 -2.25
CA VAL A 340 -18.63 8.81 -3.44
C VAL A 340 -18.57 7.36 -2.98
N GLN A 341 -19.54 6.57 -3.43
CA GLN A 341 -19.57 5.12 -3.19
C GLN A 341 -19.39 4.38 -4.52
N PRO A 342 -18.63 3.28 -4.57
CA PRO A 342 -18.54 2.46 -5.76
C PRO A 342 -19.85 1.69 -6.00
N GLU A 343 -20.11 1.37 -7.26
CA GLU A 343 -21.18 0.42 -7.61
C GLU A 343 -20.82 -0.99 -7.16
N LEU A 344 -21.81 -1.72 -6.62
CA LEU A 344 -21.63 -3.05 -6.07
C LEU A 344 -22.40 -4.07 -6.91
N PRO A 345 -21.73 -5.06 -7.49
CA PRO A 345 -22.41 -6.18 -8.17
C PRO A 345 -22.95 -7.24 -7.18
N VAL A 346 -22.70 -7.05 -5.88
CA VAL A 346 -23.08 -7.94 -4.78
C VAL A 346 -23.90 -7.14 -3.77
N ASP A 347 -24.97 -7.72 -3.25
CA ASP A 347 -25.74 -7.14 -2.14
C ASP A 347 -24.83 -6.92 -0.91
N PRO A 348 -24.66 -5.68 -0.42
CA PRO A 348 -23.81 -5.38 0.73
C PRO A 348 -24.20 -6.14 2.01
N ALA A 349 -25.46 -6.54 2.16
CA ALA A 349 -25.93 -7.33 3.31
C ALA A 349 -25.30 -8.74 3.38
N ARG A 350 -24.61 -9.17 2.33
CA ARG A 350 -23.87 -10.44 2.28
C ARG A 350 -22.42 -10.33 2.73
N PHE A 351 -21.91 -9.11 2.89
CA PHE A 351 -20.55 -8.93 3.35
C PHE A 351 -20.44 -9.21 4.85
N VAL A 352 -19.34 -9.83 5.20
CA VAL A 352 -19.07 -10.28 6.57
C VAL A 352 -18.06 -9.35 7.23
N ASP A 353 -18.30 -9.01 8.47
CA ASP A 353 -17.39 -8.22 9.30
C ASP A 353 -16.22 -9.08 9.82
N LEU A 354 -15.20 -8.42 10.34
CA LEU A 354 -13.99 -9.03 10.87
C LEU A 354 -13.94 -8.85 12.39
N GLU A 355 -13.55 -9.91 13.11
CA GLU A 355 -13.30 -9.89 14.54
C GLU A 355 -11.78 -9.82 14.81
N LEU A 356 -11.36 -8.90 15.68
CA LEU A 356 -9.98 -8.84 16.16
C LEU A 356 -9.73 -9.94 17.19
N VAL A 357 -8.82 -10.85 16.87
CA VAL A 357 -8.46 -12.00 17.70
C VAL A 357 -6.97 -11.97 18.06
N ALA A 358 -6.55 -12.78 19.04
CA ALA A 358 -5.15 -12.87 19.40
C ALA A 358 -4.81 -14.20 20.06
N TRP A 359 -3.56 -14.65 19.88
CA TRP A 359 -3.01 -15.87 20.48
C TRP A 359 -1.56 -15.66 20.90
N ASP A 360 -1.03 -16.58 21.71
CA ASP A 360 0.38 -16.53 22.11
C ASP A 360 1.22 -17.41 21.18
N SER A 361 2.37 -16.91 20.74
CA SER A 361 3.33 -17.65 19.93
C SER A 361 4.25 -18.52 20.79
N PHE A 362 5.23 -19.17 20.19
CA PHE A 362 6.13 -20.15 20.80
C PHE A 362 6.97 -19.58 21.98
N ASP A 363 7.22 -18.29 21.97
CA ASP A 363 8.04 -17.55 22.94
C ASP A 363 7.21 -16.62 23.86
N GLY A 364 5.88 -16.73 23.80
CA GLY A 364 4.96 -15.90 24.56
C GLY A 364 4.65 -14.53 23.96
N VAL A 365 5.18 -14.21 22.77
CA VAL A 365 4.81 -12.99 22.04
C VAL A 365 3.33 -13.08 21.65
N ARG A 366 2.60 -12.02 21.98
CA ARG A 366 1.17 -11.91 21.64
C ARG A 366 0.99 -11.52 20.19
N ILE A 367 0.50 -12.45 19.35
CA ILE A 367 0.15 -12.23 17.96
C ILE A 367 -1.32 -11.88 17.86
N SER A 368 -1.66 -10.87 17.06
CA SER A 368 -3.05 -10.51 16.75
C SER A 368 -3.39 -10.83 15.30
N GLY A 369 -4.67 -10.87 15.00
CA GLY A 369 -5.16 -11.08 13.63
C GLY A 369 -6.65 -10.81 13.53
N TRP A 370 -7.18 -10.95 12.33
CA TRP A 370 -8.57 -10.74 12.01
C TRP A 370 -9.21 -12.07 11.61
N LEU A 371 -10.25 -12.47 12.32
CA LEU A 371 -11.04 -13.65 12.01
C LEU A 371 -12.36 -13.23 11.36
N ALA A 372 -12.76 -13.93 10.30
CA ALA A 372 -14.10 -13.86 9.74
C ALA A 372 -14.66 -15.27 9.55
N LEU A 373 -15.88 -15.47 9.97
CA LEU A 373 -16.62 -16.71 9.76
C LEU A 373 -17.68 -16.50 8.68
N PRO A 374 -17.95 -17.50 7.81
CA PRO A 374 -19.04 -17.42 6.84
C PRO A 374 -20.38 -17.10 7.50
N ALA A 375 -21.24 -16.37 6.78
CA ALA A 375 -22.59 -16.05 7.29
C ALA A 375 -23.44 -17.32 7.49
N GLY A 376 -24.19 -17.36 8.59
CA GLY A 376 -25.06 -18.48 8.95
C GLY A 376 -24.43 -19.47 9.95
N PRO A 377 -25.14 -20.55 10.28
CA PRO A 377 -24.63 -21.53 11.23
C PRO A 377 -23.45 -22.33 10.65
N ALA A 378 -22.50 -22.67 11.49
CA ALA A 378 -21.39 -23.53 11.10
C ALA A 378 -21.93 -24.95 10.73
N PRO A 379 -21.32 -25.60 9.73
CA PRO A 379 -21.54 -27.02 9.47
C PRO A 379 -21.27 -27.86 10.71
N ARG A 380 -21.82 -29.09 10.77
CA ARG A 380 -21.65 -29.98 11.91
C ARG A 380 -20.18 -30.20 12.29
N ASP A 381 -19.31 -30.31 11.29
CA ASP A 381 -17.87 -30.56 11.45
C ASP A 381 -17.05 -29.27 11.48
N GLY A 382 -17.68 -28.10 11.47
CA GLY A 382 -17.03 -26.78 11.38
C GLY A 382 -16.81 -26.31 9.95
N HIS A 383 -16.44 -25.05 9.80
CA HIS A 383 -16.06 -24.47 8.50
C HIS A 383 -14.63 -24.89 8.10
N PRO A 384 -14.39 -25.24 6.83
CA PRO A 384 -13.03 -25.23 6.32
C PRO A 384 -12.48 -23.80 6.42
N ALA A 385 -11.18 -23.65 6.63
CA ALA A 385 -10.60 -22.34 6.87
C ALA A 385 -9.37 -22.07 5.99
N VAL A 386 -9.10 -20.78 5.75
CA VAL A 386 -7.92 -20.31 5.04
C VAL A 386 -7.22 -19.27 5.91
N ILE A 387 -5.91 -19.46 6.16
CA ILE A 387 -5.06 -18.41 6.72
C ILE A 387 -4.55 -17.56 5.56
N TRP A 388 -4.93 -16.27 5.55
CA TRP A 388 -4.51 -15.31 4.54
C TRP A 388 -3.37 -14.45 5.06
N VAL A 389 -2.18 -14.53 4.45
CA VAL A 389 -0.96 -13.89 4.92
C VAL A 389 -0.64 -12.66 4.07
N HIS A 390 -0.52 -11.50 4.71
CA HIS A 390 -0.22 -10.24 4.02
C HIS A 390 1.22 -10.20 3.49
N GLY A 391 1.45 -9.37 2.47
CA GLY A 391 2.78 -9.06 1.95
C GLY A 391 3.50 -8.02 2.81
N GLY A 392 4.69 -7.62 2.37
CA GLY A 392 5.48 -6.59 3.06
C GLY A 392 6.97 -6.89 3.00
N PRO A 393 7.63 -7.21 4.11
CA PRO A 393 7.14 -7.58 5.46
C PRO A 393 6.51 -6.43 6.23
N VAL A 394 7.08 -5.23 6.19
CA VAL A 394 6.56 -4.04 6.91
C VAL A 394 5.20 -3.63 6.33
N SER A 395 4.15 -4.32 6.77
CA SER A 395 2.74 -4.11 6.42
C SER A 395 1.85 -4.62 7.55
N GLN A 396 0.53 -4.49 7.42
CA GLN A 396 -0.43 -4.93 8.42
C GLN A 396 -1.69 -5.47 7.73
N ALA A 397 -2.19 -6.62 8.17
CA ALA A 397 -3.56 -7.02 7.89
C ALA A 397 -4.49 -6.12 8.69
N ARG A 398 -5.42 -5.47 8.01
CA ARG A 398 -6.32 -4.45 8.59
C ARG A 398 -7.78 -4.75 8.25
N PRO A 399 -8.74 -4.21 9.02
CA PRO A 399 -10.16 -4.39 8.80
C PRO A 399 -10.66 -3.45 7.68
N ASN A 400 -10.07 -3.56 6.49
CA ASN A 400 -10.52 -2.90 5.28
C ASN A 400 -11.27 -3.89 4.37
N PHE A 401 -12.03 -3.37 3.41
CA PHE A 401 -12.72 -4.20 2.44
C PHE A 401 -11.74 -4.95 1.55
N ARG A 402 -11.94 -6.26 1.46
CA ARG A 402 -11.15 -7.14 0.61
C ARG A 402 -12.07 -8.07 -0.21
N PRO A 403 -12.16 -7.84 -1.53
CA PRO A 403 -13.02 -8.66 -2.40
C PRO A 403 -12.67 -10.16 -2.38
N ASP A 404 -11.38 -10.50 -2.31
CA ASP A 404 -10.88 -11.88 -2.22
C ASP A 404 -11.30 -12.58 -0.91
N ILE A 405 -11.26 -11.87 0.21
CA ILE A 405 -11.72 -12.38 1.50
C ILE A 405 -13.23 -12.57 1.50
N GLN A 406 -13.99 -11.58 1.04
CA GLN A 406 -15.45 -11.68 0.95
C GLN A 406 -15.89 -12.81 -0.02
N MET A 407 -15.12 -13.03 -1.07
CA MET A 407 -15.33 -14.17 -1.98
C MET A 407 -15.12 -15.51 -1.25
N LEU A 408 -14.03 -15.68 -0.49
CA LEU A 408 -13.77 -16.92 0.26
C LEU A 408 -14.87 -17.18 1.28
N LEU A 409 -15.31 -16.15 2.02
CA LEU A 409 -16.42 -16.25 2.98
C LEU A 409 -17.73 -16.68 2.31
N ALA A 410 -18.03 -16.12 1.14
CA ALA A 410 -19.21 -16.49 0.36
C ALA A 410 -19.12 -17.91 -0.21
N GLN A 411 -17.91 -18.46 -0.38
CA GLN A 411 -17.67 -19.84 -0.73
C GLN A 411 -17.73 -20.80 0.49
N GLY A 412 -17.91 -20.27 1.70
CA GLY A 412 -18.05 -21.06 2.94
C GLY A 412 -16.75 -21.30 3.70
N PHE A 413 -15.66 -20.64 3.33
CA PHE A 413 -14.39 -20.71 4.03
C PHE A 413 -14.31 -19.63 5.13
N ALA A 414 -13.98 -20.01 6.35
CA ALA A 414 -13.54 -19.06 7.37
C ALA A 414 -12.15 -18.51 6.99
N VAL A 415 -11.87 -17.27 7.36
CA VAL A 415 -10.58 -16.63 7.04
C VAL A 415 -9.94 -16.04 8.28
N LEU A 416 -8.68 -16.39 8.53
CA LEU A 416 -7.84 -15.74 9.54
C LEU A 416 -6.73 -14.93 8.82
N MET A 417 -6.62 -13.66 9.14
CA MET A 417 -5.56 -12.76 8.64
C MET A 417 -4.63 -12.37 9.79
N PRO A 418 -3.51 -13.06 10.01
CA PRO A 418 -2.58 -12.78 11.11
C PRO A 418 -1.74 -11.54 10.85
N ASN A 419 -1.36 -10.85 11.93
CA ASN A 419 -0.29 -9.87 12.00
C ASN A 419 0.89 -10.48 12.78
N VAL A 420 1.67 -11.31 12.09
CA VAL A 420 2.85 -11.94 12.67
C VAL A 420 3.90 -10.91 13.05
N ARG A 421 4.91 -11.28 13.85
CA ARG A 421 6.07 -10.40 14.10
C ARG A 421 6.65 -9.89 12.77
N GLY A 422 7.18 -8.66 12.75
CA GLY A 422 7.55 -7.95 11.52
C GLY A 422 6.43 -7.06 10.96
N SER A 423 5.16 -7.25 11.39
CA SER A 423 4.04 -6.40 10.94
C SER A 423 4.14 -4.98 11.50
N SER A 424 3.75 -3.98 10.68
CA SER A 424 3.65 -2.57 11.10
C SER A 424 2.41 -2.29 11.97
N GLY A 425 2.34 -1.09 12.57
CA GLY A 425 1.20 -0.63 13.36
C GLY A 425 1.20 -1.09 14.82
N TYR A 426 2.26 -1.77 15.25
CA TYR A 426 2.50 -2.22 16.63
C TYR A 426 3.76 -1.59 17.23
N GLY A 427 4.31 -0.60 16.55
CA GLY A 427 5.54 0.08 16.90
C GLY A 427 6.79 -0.58 16.31
N ARG A 428 7.89 0.19 16.29
CA ARG A 428 9.17 -0.19 15.70
C ARG A 428 9.70 -1.53 16.21
N ALA A 429 9.68 -1.73 17.52
CA ALA A 429 10.21 -2.96 18.14
C ALA A 429 9.51 -4.24 17.62
N TYR A 430 8.22 -4.16 17.33
CA TYR A 430 7.49 -5.28 16.73
C TYR A 430 7.81 -5.44 15.24
N THR A 431 7.95 -4.33 14.52
CA THR A 431 8.30 -4.31 13.09
C THR A 431 9.68 -4.93 12.84
N GLU A 432 10.67 -4.67 13.70
CA GLU A 432 12.04 -5.19 13.59
C GLU A 432 12.21 -6.61 14.19
N SER A 433 11.16 -7.21 14.70
CA SER A 433 11.25 -8.46 15.48
C SER A 433 11.44 -9.72 14.64
N ASP A 434 11.35 -9.63 13.30
CA ASP A 434 11.60 -10.74 12.36
C ASP A 434 12.82 -10.52 11.45
N ASP A 435 13.63 -9.47 11.69
CA ASP A 435 14.74 -9.12 10.82
C ASP A 435 15.85 -10.18 10.76
N VAL A 436 16.43 -10.33 9.58
CA VAL A 436 17.62 -11.13 9.27
C VAL A 436 17.50 -12.56 9.84
N GLY A 437 18.19 -12.86 10.94
CA GLY A 437 18.29 -14.19 11.53
C GLY A 437 17.00 -14.74 12.14
N LYS A 438 16.02 -13.87 12.41
CA LYS A 438 14.71 -14.22 13.01
C LYS A 438 13.61 -14.44 11.97
N ARG A 439 13.96 -14.42 10.67
CA ARG A 439 12.99 -14.50 9.56
C ARG A 439 12.03 -15.68 9.63
N LEU A 440 12.43 -16.82 10.17
CA LEU A 440 11.55 -17.99 10.31
C LEU A 440 10.66 -17.94 11.58
N ASP A 441 10.90 -17.01 12.49
CA ASP A 441 10.05 -16.87 13.68
C ASP A 441 8.63 -16.41 13.29
N CYS A 442 8.48 -15.55 12.26
CA CYS A 442 7.18 -15.16 11.73
C CYS A 442 6.43 -16.36 11.09
N VAL A 443 7.14 -17.32 10.51
CA VAL A 443 6.56 -18.57 9.99
C VAL A 443 6.08 -19.46 11.14
N THR A 444 6.81 -19.49 12.26
CA THR A 444 6.40 -20.19 13.47
C THR A 444 5.15 -19.55 14.10
N ASP A 445 5.04 -18.22 14.05
CA ASP A 445 3.81 -17.49 14.46
C ASP A 445 2.58 -17.98 13.67
N LEU A 446 2.73 -18.27 12.36
CA LEU A 446 1.65 -18.82 11.54
C LEU A 446 1.26 -20.22 11.98
N ALA A 447 2.23 -21.07 12.34
CA ALA A 447 1.95 -22.41 12.87
C ALA A 447 1.15 -22.36 14.17
N HIS A 448 1.50 -21.42 15.07
CA HIS A 448 0.74 -21.17 16.30
C HIS A 448 -0.66 -20.61 16.02
N GLY A 449 -0.78 -19.68 15.07
CA GLY A 449 -2.08 -19.15 14.62
C GLY A 449 -2.97 -20.23 14.01
N ARG A 450 -2.41 -21.16 13.25
CA ARG A 450 -3.12 -22.32 12.72
C ARG A 450 -3.64 -23.24 13.84
N ASN A 451 -2.80 -23.50 14.84
CA ASN A 451 -3.22 -24.35 15.98
C ASN A 451 -4.30 -23.67 16.82
N TRP A 452 -4.21 -22.36 17.03
CA TRP A 452 -5.26 -21.56 17.67
C TRP A 452 -6.57 -21.63 16.87
N LEU A 453 -6.50 -21.45 15.54
CA LEU A 453 -7.66 -21.53 14.65
C LEU A 453 -8.31 -22.93 14.67
N ALA A 454 -7.50 -23.99 14.68
CA ALA A 454 -7.97 -25.38 14.76
C ALA A 454 -8.67 -25.71 16.07
N ALA A 455 -8.40 -24.98 17.13
CA ALA A 455 -9.11 -25.14 18.43
C ALA A 455 -10.42 -24.33 18.49
N HIS A 456 -10.73 -23.50 17.49
CA HIS A 456 -11.93 -22.69 17.45
C HIS A 456 -13.16 -23.56 17.15
N PRO A 457 -14.27 -23.47 17.93
CA PRO A 457 -15.40 -24.41 17.85
C PRO A 457 -16.17 -24.38 16.51
N ALA A 458 -16.06 -23.31 15.74
CA ALA A 458 -16.70 -23.19 14.43
C ALA A 458 -15.82 -23.67 13.26
N ILE A 459 -14.60 -24.17 13.52
CA ILE A 459 -13.62 -24.51 12.49
C ILE A 459 -13.37 -26.01 12.44
N ASP A 460 -13.29 -26.56 11.24
CA ASP A 460 -12.80 -27.92 11.04
C ASP A 460 -11.28 -27.96 11.09
N ALA A 461 -10.75 -28.55 12.15
CA ALA A 461 -9.32 -28.58 12.45
C ALA A 461 -8.45 -29.28 11.39
N VAL A 462 -9.03 -30.14 10.54
CA VAL A 462 -8.29 -30.90 9.51
C VAL A 462 -8.39 -30.27 8.12
N ARG A 463 -9.28 -29.27 7.92
CA ARG A 463 -9.50 -28.59 6.64
C ARG A 463 -9.03 -27.15 6.68
N ILE A 464 -7.74 -26.94 6.99
CA ILE A 464 -7.11 -25.61 7.04
C ILE A 464 -6.08 -25.49 5.93
N GLY A 465 -6.32 -24.51 5.03
CA GLY A 465 -5.38 -24.09 3.99
C GLY A 465 -4.66 -22.80 4.36
N ILE A 466 -3.65 -22.46 3.56
CA ILE A 466 -2.88 -21.21 3.68
C ILE A 466 -2.79 -20.51 2.33
N MET A 467 -2.91 -19.20 2.31
CA MET A 467 -2.61 -18.38 1.13
C MET A 467 -1.95 -17.06 1.49
N GLY A 468 -1.16 -16.53 0.56
CA GLY A 468 -0.50 -15.25 0.77
C GLY A 468 0.10 -14.67 -0.50
N GLN A 469 0.52 -13.42 -0.41
CA GLN A 469 1.06 -12.67 -1.54
C GLN A 469 2.41 -12.03 -1.20
N SER A 470 3.33 -11.97 -2.20
CA SER A 470 4.62 -11.29 -2.04
C SER A 470 5.42 -11.90 -0.87
N TYR A 471 5.80 -11.12 0.12
CA TYR A 471 6.38 -11.65 1.36
C TYR A 471 5.45 -12.65 2.07
N GLY A 472 4.13 -12.42 2.06
CA GLY A 472 3.16 -13.41 2.52
C GLY A 472 3.19 -14.71 1.71
N GLY A 473 3.52 -14.64 0.41
CA GLY A 473 3.79 -15.80 -0.44
C GLY A 473 5.08 -16.54 -0.04
N PHE A 474 6.14 -15.80 0.37
CA PHE A 474 7.32 -16.41 1.02
C PHE A 474 6.91 -17.18 2.27
N MET A 475 6.12 -16.55 3.14
CA MET A 475 5.66 -17.20 4.37
C MET A 475 4.81 -18.45 4.09
N VAL A 476 3.99 -18.45 3.02
CA VAL A 476 3.27 -19.65 2.56
C VAL A 476 4.24 -20.76 2.14
N ASN A 477 5.19 -20.44 1.24
CA ASN A 477 6.20 -21.40 0.78
C ASN A 477 7.02 -21.96 1.95
N SER A 478 7.38 -21.10 2.91
CA SER A 478 8.11 -21.51 4.12
C SER A 478 7.23 -22.32 5.07
N ALA A 479 5.97 -21.96 5.27
CA ALA A 479 5.06 -22.68 6.17
C ALA A 479 4.86 -24.15 5.71
N ILE A 480 4.71 -24.39 4.40
CA ILE A 480 4.52 -25.75 3.86
C ILE A 480 5.80 -26.57 3.78
N THR A 481 6.98 -25.93 3.92
CA THR A 481 8.29 -26.61 3.99
C THR A 481 8.78 -26.77 5.41
N GLU A 482 8.52 -25.83 6.33
CA GLU A 482 8.93 -25.92 7.75
C GLU A 482 7.96 -26.77 8.58
N HIS A 483 6.65 -26.62 8.31
CA HIS A 483 5.56 -27.28 9.06
C HIS A 483 4.62 -28.04 8.10
N PRO A 484 5.11 -29.02 7.31
CA PRO A 484 4.36 -29.64 6.21
C PRO A 484 3.07 -30.34 6.66
N ASP A 485 3.02 -30.86 7.87
CA ASP A 485 1.88 -31.62 8.40
C ASP A 485 0.70 -30.73 8.87
N LEU A 486 0.88 -29.42 8.95
CA LEU A 486 -0.15 -28.51 9.46
C LEU A 486 -1.19 -28.09 8.42
N TRP A 487 -0.87 -28.21 7.15
CA TRP A 487 -1.65 -27.62 6.06
C TRP A 487 -2.34 -28.68 5.21
N ARG A 488 -3.47 -28.29 4.59
CA ARG A 488 -4.21 -29.17 3.67
C ARG A 488 -4.06 -28.73 2.21
N ALA A 489 -3.87 -27.46 1.95
CA ALA A 489 -3.66 -26.86 0.63
C ALA A 489 -2.96 -25.52 0.77
N ALA A 490 -2.23 -25.09 -0.25
CA ALA A 490 -1.50 -23.81 -0.24
C ALA A 490 -1.69 -23.03 -1.54
N VAL A 491 -1.91 -21.70 -1.42
CA VAL A 491 -1.97 -20.77 -2.54
C VAL A 491 -0.93 -19.67 -2.34
N CYS A 492 -0.02 -19.52 -3.29
CA CYS A 492 1.04 -18.53 -3.25
C CYS A 492 0.95 -17.57 -4.45
N TYR A 493 0.75 -16.29 -4.18
CA TYR A 493 0.79 -15.24 -5.18
C TYR A 493 2.17 -14.58 -5.18
N TYR A 494 2.87 -14.66 -6.31
CA TYR A 494 4.17 -14.01 -6.54
C TYR A 494 5.07 -14.00 -5.28
N GLY A 495 5.20 -15.18 -4.63
CA GLY A 495 5.99 -15.34 -3.42
C GLY A 495 7.47 -15.63 -3.72
N ILE A 496 8.31 -15.34 -2.74
CA ILE A 496 9.75 -15.58 -2.79
C ILE A 496 10.01 -17.08 -2.56
N ALA A 497 10.87 -17.67 -3.37
CA ALA A 497 11.32 -19.04 -3.22
C ALA A 497 12.78 -19.12 -2.77
N ASP A 498 13.63 -18.20 -3.24
CA ASP A 498 15.05 -18.13 -2.91
C ASP A 498 15.49 -16.67 -2.76
N PHE A 499 16.00 -16.30 -1.59
CA PHE A 499 16.46 -14.94 -1.32
C PHE A 499 17.71 -14.54 -2.13
N VAL A 500 18.52 -15.49 -2.57
CA VAL A 500 19.66 -15.20 -3.44
C VAL A 500 19.18 -14.75 -4.82
N THR A 501 18.28 -15.51 -5.44
CA THR A 501 17.75 -15.17 -6.77
C THR A 501 16.83 -13.97 -6.71
N LEU A 502 16.08 -13.78 -5.62
CA LEU A 502 15.30 -12.56 -5.37
C LEU A 502 16.19 -11.32 -5.44
N LEU A 503 17.29 -11.27 -4.65
CA LEU A 503 18.17 -10.09 -4.60
C LEU A 503 18.96 -9.91 -5.90
N ALA A 504 19.28 -10.99 -6.60
CA ALA A 504 19.92 -10.91 -7.91
C ALA A 504 18.97 -10.36 -9.00
N GLY A 505 17.70 -10.73 -8.96
CA GLY A 505 16.71 -10.46 -10.01
C GLY A 505 15.77 -9.29 -9.74
N THR A 506 15.68 -8.79 -8.50
CA THR A 506 14.86 -7.60 -8.18
C THR A 506 15.42 -6.34 -8.84
N GLY A 507 14.58 -5.31 -8.99
CA GLY A 507 15.02 -4.03 -9.56
C GLY A 507 16.28 -3.50 -8.86
N PRO A 508 17.30 -3.03 -9.60
CA PRO A 508 18.60 -2.63 -9.02
C PRO A 508 18.47 -1.63 -7.86
N TRP A 509 17.50 -0.71 -7.94
CA TRP A 509 17.22 0.30 -6.91
C TRP A 509 16.69 -0.28 -5.60
N ARG A 510 16.16 -1.52 -5.63
CA ARG A 510 15.61 -2.19 -4.44
C ARG A 510 16.62 -3.07 -3.74
N ARG A 511 17.72 -3.43 -4.39
CA ARG A 511 18.65 -4.45 -3.90
C ARG A 511 19.22 -4.09 -2.54
N ASP A 512 19.83 -2.90 -2.44
CA ASP A 512 20.47 -2.44 -1.20
C ASP A 512 19.43 -2.23 -0.08
N HIS A 513 18.27 -1.67 -0.43
CA HIS A 513 17.16 -1.49 0.48
C HIS A 513 16.62 -2.84 1.02
N ARG A 514 16.57 -3.87 0.16
CA ARG A 514 16.16 -5.23 0.57
C ARG A 514 17.24 -5.95 1.36
N ALA A 515 18.51 -5.71 1.07
CA ALA A 515 19.62 -6.29 1.83
C ALA A 515 19.66 -5.79 3.28
N ALA A 516 19.23 -4.57 3.56
CA ALA A 516 19.09 -4.05 4.92
C ALA A 516 18.15 -4.91 5.78
N GLU A 517 17.09 -5.46 5.19
CA GLU A 517 16.09 -6.27 5.88
C GLU A 517 16.41 -7.77 5.88
N TYR A 518 16.84 -8.31 4.74
CA TYR A 518 17.01 -9.76 4.58
C TYR A 518 18.42 -10.25 4.90
N GLY A 519 19.42 -9.36 4.82
CA GLY A 519 20.83 -9.66 4.91
C GLY A 519 21.56 -9.54 3.58
N ASP A 520 22.89 -9.65 3.61
CA ASP A 520 23.76 -9.57 2.45
C ASP A 520 23.98 -10.98 1.84
N PRO A 521 23.72 -11.18 0.53
CA PRO A 521 23.76 -12.51 -0.07
C PRO A 521 25.15 -13.18 -0.07
N VAL A 522 26.22 -12.39 0.06
CA VAL A 522 27.59 -12.91 0.12
C VAL A 522 28.01 -13.19 1.57
N ARG A 523 27.80 -12.22 2.45
CA ARG A 523 28.15 -12.34 3.87
C ARG A 523 27.26 -13.34 4.60
N ASP A 524 25.96 -13.36 4.28
CA ASP A 524 24.93 -14.11 5.00
C ASP A 524 24.44 -15.34 4.19
N ALA A 525 25.33 -15.93 3.34
CA ALA A 525 24.96 -17.03 2.43
C ALA A 525 24.36 -18.27 3.14
N GLU A 526 24.87 -18.63 4.34
CA GLU A 526 24.33 -19.73 5.14
C GLU A 526 22.92 -19.42 5.66
N LEU A 527 22.68 -18.16 6.03
CA LEU A 527 21.34 -17.70 6.42
C LEU A 527 20.38 -17.86 5.24
N PHE A 528 20.76 -17.40 4.05
CA PHE A 528 19.89 -17.49 2.87
C PHE A 528 19.58 -18.94 2.47
N ALA A 529 20.55 -19.83 2.55
CA ALA A 529 20.31 -21.26 2.35
C ALA A 529 19.29 -21.82 3.39
N ARG A 530 19.34 -21.32 4.62
CA ARG A 530 18.43 -21.74 5.70
C ARG A 530 17.02 -21.17 5.54
N ILE A 531 16.86 -19.90 5.13
CA ILE A 531 15.55 -19.25 5.07
C ILE A 531 14.83 -19.42 3.73
N SER A 532 15.52 -19.81 2.66
CA SER A 532 14.93 -20.00 1.32
C SER A 532 14.16 -21.32 1.22
N PRO A 533 12.83 -21.30 1.03
CA PRO A 533 12.00 -22.50 1.05
C PRO A 533 12.30 -23.48 -0.08
N ILE A 534 12.85 -23.05 -1.20
CA ILE A 534 13.17 -23.91 -2.35
C ILE A 534 14.12 -25.07 -1.98
N HIS A 535 15.02 -24.84 -1.03
CA HIS A 535 15.99 -25.86 -0.59
C HIS A 535 15.36 -26.99 0.25
N ARG A 536 14.07 -26.89 0.56
CA ARG A 536 13.28 -27.87 1.31
C ARG A 536 11.97 -28.25 0.60
N ALA A 537 11.93 -28.06 -0.72
CA ALA A 537 10.75 -28.37 -1.54
C ALA A 537 10.31 -29.84 -1.46
N GLU A 538 11.23 -30.78 -1.14
CA GLU A 538 10.94 -32.20 -0.92
C GLU A 538 10.01 -32.42 0.28
N ARG A 539 10.00 -31.53 1.27
CA ARG A 539 9.17 -31.65 2.47
C ARG A 539 7.69 -31.29 2.22
N VAL A 540 7.37 -30.63 1.11
CA VAL A 540 5.99 -30.26 0.78
C VAL A 540 5.11 -31.51 0.64
N GLN A 541 3.96 -31.54 1.33
CA GLN A 541 3.04 -32.68 1.34
C GLN A 541 1.66 -32.34 0.78
N VAL A 542 1.40 -31.08 0.47
CA VAL A 542 0.08 -30.57 0.08
C VAL A 542 0.07 -30.08 -1.37
N PRO A 543 -1.11 -30.05 -2.03
CA PRO A 543 -1.24 -29.40 -3.31
C PRO A 543 -0.97 -27.90 -3.19
N VAL A 544 -0.30 -27.34 -4.21
CA VAL A 544 0.12 -25.94 -4.27
C VAL A 544 -0.42 -25.27 -5.54
N LEU A 545 -1.05 -24.12 -5.40
CA LEU A 545 -1.42 -23.23 -6.49
C LEU A 545 -0.50 -21.99 -6.44
N LEU A 546 0.28 -21.79 -7.50
CA LEU A 546 1.12 -20.61 -7.69
C LEU A 546 0.46 -19.69 -8.73
N ALA A 547 0.51 -18.36 -8.52
CA ALA A 547 0.03 -17.39 -9.50
C ALA A 547 0.98 -16.19 -9.55
N HIS A 548 1.46 -15.80 -10.76
CA HIS A 548 2.45 -14.75 -10.91
C HIS A 548 2.30 -14.00 -12.23
N GLY A 549 2.56 -12.68 -12.20
CA GLY A 549 2.64 -11.82 -13.37
C GLY A 549 4.04 -11.79 -13.96
N THR A 550 4.18 -11.91 -15.29
CA THR A 550 5.49 -11.96 -15.95
C THR A 550 6.26 -10.62 -15.91
N ARG A 551 5.58 -9.52 -15.58
CA ARG A 551 6.17 -8.17 -15.50
C ARG A 551 6.42 -7.69 -14.07
N ASP A 552 6.46 -8.60 -13.10
CA ASP A 552 6.64 -8.24 -11.69
C ASP A 552 8.04 -7.64 -11.45
N PRO A 553 8.14 -6.35 -11.04
CA PRO A 553 9.43 -5.71 -10.79
C PRO A 553 9.92 -5.89 -9.36
N ARG A 554 9.08 -6.42 -8.46
CA ARG A 554 9.37 -6.58 -7.03
C ARG A 554 9.90 -7.96 -6.70
N VAL A 555 9.14 -8.97 -7.09
CA VAL A 555 9.52 -10.38 -6.97
C VAL A 555 9.67 -10.93 -8.39
N PRO A 556 10.88 -11.27 -8.83
CA PRO A 556 11.08 -11.78 -10.18
C PRO A 556 10.18 -12.98 -10.47
N TYR A 557 9.58 -13.02 -11.65
CA TYR A 557 8.71 -14.12 -12.09
C TYR A 557 9.37 -15.50 -11.95
N GLY A 558 10.70 -15.55 -12.15
CA GLY A 558 11.52 -16.75 -11.96
C GLY A 558 11.44 -17.36 -10.55
N GLU A 559 11.03 -16.59 -9.52
CA GLU A 559 10.82 -17.13 -8.17
C GLU A 559 9.72 -18.20 -8.15
N SER A 560 8.59 -17.94 -8.81
CA SER A 560 7.52 -18.94 -8.92
C SER A 560 7.85 -20.04 -9.92
N GLU A 561 8.55 -19.74 -11.03
CA GLU A 561 8.96 -20.76 -12.02
C GLU A 561 9.88 -21.81 -11.38
N GLN A 562 10.94 -21.37 -10.67
CA GLN A 562 11.90 -22.29 -10.03
C GLN A 562 11.25 -23.11 -8.91
N PHE A 563 10.32 -22.52 -8.13
CA PHE A 563 9.62 -23.26 -7.08
C PHE A 563 8.65 -24.30 -7.68
N ALA A 564 7.92 -23.94 -8.75
CA ALA A 564 7.06 -24.86 -9.48
C ALA A 564 7.86 -26.04 -10.07
N ALA A 565 9.02 -25.76 -10.69
CA ALA A 565 9.91 -26.77 -11.22
C ALA A 565 10.44 -27.70 -10.11
N ALA A 566 10.91 -27.14 -8.99
CA ALA A 566 11.41 -27.91 -7.85
C ALA A 566 10.35 -28.83 -7.24
N LEU A 567 9.09 -28.39 -7.19
CA LEU A 567 7.96 -29.22 -6.75
C LEU A 567 7.64 -30.32 -7.76
N ALA A 568 7.57 -29.99 -9.05
CA ALA A 568 7.27 -30.96 -10.11
C ALA A 568 8.33 -32.08 -10.22
N GLU A 569 9.62 -31.72 -10.14
CA GLU A 569 10.73 -32.70 -10.12
C GLU A 569 10.60 -33.71 -8.97
N ARG A 570 10.00 -33.28 -7.85
CA ARG A 570 9.75 -34.10 -6.67
C ARG A 570 8.35 -34.73 -6.66
N GLN A 571 7.65 -34.67 -7.81
CA GLN A 571 6.31 -35.25 -7.99
C GLN A 571 5.29 -34.69 -6.98
N LYS A 572 5.47 -33.42 -6.52
CA LYS A 572 4.49 -32.74 -5.65
C LYS A 572 3.40 -32.12 -6.51
N PRO A 573 2.12 -32.19 -6.08
CA PRO A 573 1.03 -31.58 -6.85
C PRO A 573 1.17 -30.07 -6.89
N VAL A 574 1.44 -29.51 -8.06
CA VAL A 574 1.57 -28.07 -8.29
C VAL A 574 0.79 -27.63 -9.52
N THR A 575 0.08 -26.54 -9.39
CA THR A 575 -0.57 -25.80 -10.50
C THR A 575 0.04 -24.42 -10.56
N PHE A 576 0.49 -23.99 -11.75
CA PHE A 576 1.07 -22.65 -11.93
C PHE A 576 0.26 -21.83 -12.94
N LEU A 577 -0.24 -20.69 -12.52
CA LEU A 577 -0.95 -19.71 -13.33
C LEU A 577 -0.06 -18.52 -13.65
N SER A 578 0.28 -18.38 -14.92
CA SER A 578 1.02 -17.24 -15.45
C SER A 578 0.06 -16.18 -16.00
N PHE A 579 0.45 -14.89 -15.84
CA PHE A 579 -0.28 -13.73 -16.34
C PHE A 579 0.67 -12.82 -17.12
N ASP A 580 0.63 -12.88 -18.45
CA ASP A 580 1.64 -12.29 -19.36
C ASP A 580 1.74 -10.76 -19.29
N TYR A 581 0.73 -10.10 -18.76
CA TYR A 581 0.69 -8.63 -18.70
C TYR A 581 0.62 -8.09 -17.25
N ALA A 582 0.55 -8.94 -16.25
CA ALA A 582 0.47 -8.50 -14.87
C ALA A 582 1.86 -8.23 -14.28
N GLY A 583 1.96 -7.16 -13.48
CA GLY A 583 3.10 -6.85 -12.61
C GLY A 583 2.92 -7.47 -11.22
N HIS A 584 3.25 -6.69 -10.17
CA HIS A 584 3.12 -7.13 -8.77
C HIS A 584 1.67 -7.03 -8.27
N GLY A 585 0.77 -7.81 -8.87
CA GLY A 585 -0.66 -7.86 -8.56
C GLY A 585 -1.55 -8.05 -9.79
N PHE A 586 -2.75 -8.54 -9.56
CA PHE A 586 -3.75 -8.78 -10.61
C PHE A 586 -4.72 -7.59 -10.67
N ILE A 587 -4.30 -6.50 -11.36
CA ILE A 587 -5.07 -5.24 -11.40
C ILE A 587 -6.21 -5.28 -12.41
N ARG A 588 -6.04 -5.99 -13.53
CA ARG A 588 -7.07 -6.08 -14.57
C ARG A 588 -8.25 -6.93 -14.08
N PRO A 589 -9.50 -6.50 -14.31
CA PRO A 589 -10.68 -7.26 -13.86
C PRO A 589 -10.71 -8.70 -14.38
N ALA A 590 -10.24 -8.93 -15.62
CA ALA A 590 -10.17 -10.27 -16.21
C ALA A 590 -9.16 -11.19 -15.49
N ASP A 591 -7.97 -10.67 -15.14
CA ASP A 591 -6.95 -11.41 -14.43
C ASP A 591 -7.41 -11.72 -12.99
N ARG A 592 -8.02 -10.74 -12.31
CA ARG A 592 -8.62 -10.96 -11.00
C ARG A 592 -9.73 -12.01 -11.04
N ALA A 593 -10.61 -11.95 -12.02
CA ALA A 593 -11.68 -12.93 -12.21
C ALA A 593 -11.11 -14.35 -12.38
N ARG A 594 -10.08 -14.50 -13.23
CA ARG A 594 -9.39 -15.77 -13.46
C ARG A 594 -8.75 -16.32 -12.19
N VAL A 595 -8.05 -15.50 -11.43
CA VAL A 595 -7.36 -15.96 -10.21
C VAL A 595 -8.36 -16.25 -9.10
N TYR A 596 -9.43 -15.46 -8.93
CA TYR A 596 -10.47 -15.71 -7.92
C TYR A 596 -11.20 -17.03 -8.18
N ARG A 597 -11.57 -17.30 -9.44
CA ARG A 597 -12.13 -18.59 -9.83
C ARG A 597 -11.19 -19.74 -9.48
N ALA A 598 -9.94 -19.66 -9.93
CA ALA A 598 -8.95 -20.71 -9.70
C ALA A 598 -8.73 -21.00 -8.20
N VAL A 599 -8.67 -19.96 -7.36
CA VAL A 599 -8.52 -20.10 -5.90
C VAL A 599 -9.76 -20.75 -5.27
N ALA A 600 -10.95 -20.30 -5.66
CA ALA A 600 -12.20 -20.87 -5.14
C ALA A 600 -12.36 -22.34 -5.51
N GLU A 601 -12.07 -22.71 -6.75
CA GLU A 601 -12.06 -24.10 -7.24
C GLU A 601 -11.01 -24.94 -6.52
N PHE A 602 -9.79 -24.41 -6.37
CA PHE A 602 -8.68 -25.09 -5.72
C PHE A 602 -9.00 -25.41 -4.25
N PHE A 603 -9.42 -24.42 -3.47
CA PHE A 603 -9.78 -24.66 -2.07
C PHE A 603 -11.05 -25.52 -1.94
N THR A 604 -12.04 -25.38 -2.82
CA THR A 604 -13.22 -26.27 -2.82
C THR A 604 -12.80 -27.73 -3.08
N THR A 605 -11.84 -27.98 -3.96
CA THR A 605 -11.36 -29.33 -4.27
C THR A 605 -10.57 -29.94 -3.12
N HIS A 606 -9.73 -29.15 -2.45
CA HIS A 606 -8.74 -29.68 -1.51
C HIS A 606 -9.09 -29.52 -0.04
N LEU A 607 -10.07 -28.65 0.28
CA LEU A 607 -10.62 -28.46 1.63
C LEU A 607 -12.07 -28.97 1.77
N ALA A 608 -12.62 -29.61 0.73
CA ALA A 608 -14.00 -30.16 0.78
C ALA A 608 -14.11 -31.40 1.70
#